data_e6eaad33c4ffe7043afeeb1e4b5eca46
#
_entry.id   e6eaad33c4ffe7043afeeb1e4b5eca46
#
_cell.length_a   1.000
_cell.length_b   1.000
_cell.length_c   1.000
_cell.angle_alpha   90.00
_cell.angle_beta   90.00
_cell.angle_gamma   90.00
#
_symmetry.space_group_name_H-M   'P 1'
#
loop_
_entity.id
_entity.type
_entity.pdbx_description
1 polymer ?
#
loop_
_entity_poly.entity_id
_entity_poly.type
_entity_poly.pdbx_seq_one_letter_code
_entity_poly.pdbx_strand_id
1 'polypeptide(L)'
;MFRSRKSLRYATSAAALTLLLSVVPSAQTNGSAERYVATAVNMGQPGPTGPWTVEMVVNRWATDGQRDTLMQVLLSKGPNDLLKALQEMPRAGYIRTPDTIGYDLKYARKMPLEDGGEQVFLATDRYIGFWEAVNRPRTFDYPFTYVELRVGPDGKGEGKMSIFTKIGVDKKKNQIVLENYGTVPVLLQNVRKETKS
;
A
#
# COMPACT_ATOMS: atom_id res chain seq x y z
N MET A 1 -14.37 -87.51 7.18
CA MET A 1 -13.44 -86.75 8.06
C MET A 1 -13.01 -85.51 7.26
N PHE A 2 -13.81 -84.43 7.40
CA PHE A 2 -13.62 -83.19 6.63
C PHE A 2 -13.08 -82.11 7.55
N ARG A 3 -11.87 -81.64 7.27
CA ARG A 3 -11.25 -80.53 7.97
C ARG A 3 -11.58 -79.23 7.25
N SER A 4 -12.38 -78.40 7.87
CA SER A 4 -12.70 -77.04 7.46
C SER A 4 -11.50 -76.12 7.69
N ARG A 5 -11.03 -75.45 6.62
CA ARG A 5 -10.02 -74.37 6.68
C ARG A 5 -10.75 -73.03 6.79
N LYS A 6 -10.62 -72.35 7.93
CA LYS A 6 -11.07 -70.99 8.13
C LYS A 6 -10.07 -70.04 7.47
N SER A 7 -10.51 -69.33 6.42
CA SER A 7 -9.75 -68.26 5.80
C SER A 7 -9.87 -66.95 6.63
N LEU A 8 -8.76 -66.49 7.17
CA LEU A 8 -8.64 -65.25 7.88
C LEU A 8 -8.53 -64.11 6.88
N ARG A 9 -9.53 -63.23 6.78
CA ARG A 9 -9.52 -62.00 5.96
C ARG A 9 -8.90 -60.88 6.77
N TYR A 10 -7.72 -60.43 6.35
CA TYR A 10 -7.12 -59.19 6.87
C TYR A 10 -7.79 -57.99 6.19
N ALA A 11 -8.53 -57.18 6.96
CA ALA A 11 -9.03 -55.90 6.52
C ALA A 11 -7.90 -54.86 6.66
N THR A 12 -7.33 -54.42 5.56
CA THR A 12 -6.40 -53.31 5.54
C THR A 12 -7.20 -52.02 5.54
N SER A 13 -7.24 -51.34 6.71
CA SER A 13 -7.78 -49.98 6.82
C SER A 13 -6.73 -48.99 6.28
N ALA A 14 -6.96 -48.43 5.10
CA ALA A 14 -6.19 -47.31 4.57
C ALA A 14 -6.70 -46.02 5.25
N ALA A 15 -5.95 -45.49 6.21
CA ALA A 15 -6.20 -44.19 6.78
C ALA A 15 -5.70 -43.10 5.76
N ALA A 16 -6.63 -42.48 5.05
CA ALA A 16 -6.34 -41.31 4.24
C ALA A 16 -6.12 -40.10 5.15
N LEU A 17 -4.86 -39.70 5.31
CA LEU A 17 -4.46 -38.48 5.99
C LEU A 17 -4.72 -37.27 5.07
N THR A 18 -5.88 -36.65 5.19
CA THR A 18 -6.23 -35.41 4.47
C THR A 18 -5.50 -34.26 5.11
N LEU A 19 -4.41 -33.82 4.49
CA LEU A 19 -3.69 -32.59 4.88
C LEU A 19 -4.56 -31.39 4.45
N LEU A 20 -5.34 -30.84 5.37
CA LEU A 20 -6.00 -29.55 5.20
C LEU A 20 -4.94 -28.45 5.26
N LEU A 21 -4.49 -28.00 4.09
CA LEU A 21 -3.77 -26.73 3.95
C LEU A 21 -4.74 -25.59 4.32
N SER A 22 -4.76 -25.22 5.60
CA SER A 22 -5.42 -24.01 6.06
C SER A 22 -4.64 -22.81 5.50
N VAL A 23 -5.16 -22.25 4.42
CA VAL A 23 -4.78 -20.90 3.98
C VAL A 23 -5.25 -19.95 5.08
N VAL A 24 -4.33 -19.59 5.97
CA VAL A 24 -4.60 -18.57 6.99
C VAL A 24 -4.67 -17.24 6.24
N PRO A 25 -5.85 -16.58 6.17
CA PRO A 25 -5.90 -15.23 5.65
C PRO A 25 -5.04 -14.37 6.57
N SER A 26 -3.99 -13.75 6.04
CA SER A 26 -3.21 -12.77 6.78
C SER A 26 -4.09 -11.55 7.04
N ALA A 27 -4.91 -11.61 8.09
CA ALA A 27 -5.56 -10.44 8.63
C ALA A 27 -4.43 -9.50 9.05
N GLN A 28 -4.28 -8.37 8.38
CA GLN A 28 -3.35 -7.33 8.80
C GLN A 28 -3.87 -6.81 10.14
N THR A 29 -3.34 -7.35 11.22
CA THR A 29 -3.63 -6.94 12.58
C THR A 29 -3.29 -5.45 12.74
N ASN A 30 -4.09 -4.76 13.55
CA ASN A 30 -3.78 -3.44 14.07
C ASN A 30 -2.52 -3.55 14.94
N GLY A 31 -1.36 -3.66 14.29
CA GLY A 31 -0.05 -3.64 14.94
C GLY A 31 0.27 -2.24 15.47
N SER A 32 1.34 -2.13 16.24
CA SER A 32 1.89 -0.84 16.65
C SER A 32 2.09 0.07 15.44
N ALA A 33 1.87 1.37 15.63
CA ALA A 33 2.07 2.37 14.57
C ALA A 33 3.48 2.24 13.98
N GLU A 34 3.56 2.13 12.66
CA GLU A 34 4.82 2.10 11.93
C GLU A 34 5.15 3.50 11.42
N ARG A 35 6.39 3.91 11.59
CA ARG A 35 6.88 5.23 11.19
C ARG A 35 7.97 5.08 10.14
N TYR A 36 7.84 5.85 9.07
CA TYR A 36 8.84 5.94 8.00
C TYR A 36 9.31 7.39 7.93
N VAL A 37 10.63 7.59 7.92
CA VAL A 37 11.26 8.90 7.75
C VAL A 37 12.11 8.85 6.51
N ALA A 38 12.02 9.87 5.66
CA ALA A 38 12.74 9.95 4.41
C ALA A 38 13.26 11.37 4.15
N THR A 39 14.28 11.47 3.32
CA THR A 39 14.73 12.72 2.71
C THR A 39 14.06 12.85 1.35
N ALA A 40 13.18 13.82 1.20
CA ALA A 40 12.53 14.14 -0.06
C ALA A 40 13.45 15.05 -0.90
N VAL A 41 13.67 14.68 -2.16
CA VAL A 41 14.49 15.42 -3.11
C VAL A 41 13.66 15.73 -4.36
N ASN A 42 13.51 17.01 -4.63
CA ASN A 42 12.78 17.47 -5.81
C ASN A 42 13.73 17.61 -7.01
N MET A 43 13.50 16.84 -8.06
CA MET A 43 14.37 16.74 -9.23
C MET A 43 13.94 17.61 -10.41
N GLY A 44 13.11 18.62 -10.22
CA GLY A 44 12.71 19.49 -11.36
C GLY A 44 11.29 20.00 -11.31
N GLN A 45 10.71 20.01 -10.12
CA GLN A 45 9.41 20.62 -9.87
C GLN A 45 9.58 22.08 -9.42
N PRO A 46 8.66 22.97 -9.77
CA PRO A 46 8.51 24.22 -9.05
C PRO A 46 8.15 23.90 -7.59
N GLY A 47 8.89 24.43 -6.64
CA GLY A 47 8.68 24.20 -5.20
C GLY A 47 9.94 24.45 -4.40
N PRO A 48 9.93 24.12 -3.11
CA PRO A 48 11.12 24.27 -2.27
C PRO A 48 12.31 23.58 -2.92
N THR A 49 13.40 24.31 -3.06
CA THR A 49 14.69 23.79 -3.54
C THR A 49 15.47 23.22 -2.36
N GLY A 50 16.05 22.05 -2.52
CA GLY A 50 16.84 21.38 -1.51
C GLY A 50 16.14 20.18 -0.88
N PRO A 51 16.86 19.37 -0.11
CA PRO A 51 16.34 18.22 0.57
C PRO A 51 15.56 18.65 1.83
N TRP A 52 14.43 17.96 2.10
CA TRP A 52 13.67 18.13 3.35
C TRP A 52 13.22 16.78 3.90
N THR A 53 12.98 16.76 5.19
CA THR A 53 12.50 15.55 5.86
C THR A 53 11.00 15.39 5.67
N VAL A 54 10.59 14.17 5.34
CA VAL A 54 9.18 13.74 5.32
C VAL A 54 9.01 12.59 6.30
N GLU A 55 8.00 12.71 7.14
CA GLU A 55 7.57 11.69 8.08
C GLU A 55 6.22 11.11 7.63
N MET A 56 6.14 9.80 7.58
CA MET A 56 4.93 9.05 7.28
C MET A 56 4.64 8.09 8.43
N VAL A 57 3.48 8.20 9.04
CA VAL A 57 3.05 7.31 10.13
C VAL A 57 1.83 6.54 9.70
N VAL A 58 1.90 5.22 9.81
CA VAL A 58 0.80 4.31 9.51
C VAL A 58 0.30 3.70 10.82
N ASN A 59 -0.92 4.04 11.18
CA ASN A 59 -1.60 3.52 12.36
C ASN A 59 -2.46 2.28 12.04
N ARG A 60 -2.85 2.14 10.78
CA ARG A 60 -3.73 1.08 10.32
C ARG A 60 -3.44 0.72 8.86
N TRP A 61 -3.31 -0.55 8.61
CA TRP A 61 -3.15 -1.11 7.27
C TRP A 61 -4.51 -1.47 6.65
N ALA A 62 -4.65 -1.26 5.36
CA ALA A 62 -5.83 -1.67 4.62
C ALA A 62 -5.92 -3.20 4.54
N THR A 63 -7.11 -3.72 4.74
CA THR A 63 -7.41 -5.15 4.56
C THR A 63 -7.53 -5.49 3.07
N ASP A 64 -7.45 -6.79 2.73
CA ASP A 64 -7.69 -7.26 1.36
C ASP A 64 -9.08 -6.87 0.86
N GLY A 65 -10.12 -6.99 1.69
CA GLY A 65 -11.47 -6.58 1.32
C GLY A 65 -11.58 -5.08 1.02
N GLN A 66 -10.89 -4.24 1.78
CA GLN A 66 -10.84 -2.79 1.50
C GLN A 66 -10.14 -2.49 0.18
N ARG A 67 -9.01 -3.15 -0.09
CA ARG A 67 -8.31 -3.06 -1.38
C ARG A 67 -9.24 -3.45 -2.52
N ASP A 68 -9.88 -4.61 -2.40
CA ASP A 68 -10.74 -5.16 -3.46
C ASP A 68 -11.94 -4.26 -3.74
N THR A 69 -12.53 -3.67 -2.69
CA THR A 69 -13.59 -2.68 -2.83
C THR A 69 -13.14 -1.45 -3.60
N LEU A 70 -11.98 -0.86 -3.25
CA LEU A 70 -11.44 0.29 -3.98
C LEU A 70 -11.09 -0.04 -5.43
N MET A 71 -10.52 -1.24 -5.67
CA MET A 71 -10.23 -1.72 -7.01
C MET A 71 -11.51 -1.89 -7.84
N GLN A 72 -12.56 -2.46 -7.27
CA GLN A 72 -13.84 -2.63 -7.95
C GLN A 72 -14.47 -1.27 -8.29
N VAL A 73 -14.43 -0.30 -7.39
CA VAL A 73 -14.89 1.06 -7.66
C VAL A 73 -14.10 1.68 -8.80
N LEU A 74 -12.78 1.61 -8.76
CA LEU A 74 -11.92 2.14 -9.82
C LEU A 74 -12.22 1.51 -11.19
N LEU A 75 -12.37 0.19 -11.24
CA LEU A 75 -12.63 -0.55 -12.48
C LEU A 75 -14.02 -0.28 -13.07
N SER A 76 -15.05 -0.18 -12.21
CA SER A 76 -16.45 -0.07 -12.63
C SER A 76 -16.92 1.37 -12.81
N LYS A 77 -16.46 2.30 -11.95
CA LYS A 77 -16.96 3.68 -11.88
C LYS A 77 -15.90 4.73 -12.25
N GLY A 78 -14.62 4.39 -12.15
CA GLY A 78 -13.51 5.26 -12.53
C GLY A 78 -12.94 6.11 -11.39
N PRO A 79 -11.98 7.01 -11.73
CA PRO A 79 -11.16 7.71 -10.73
C PRO A 79 -11.91 8.67 -9.81
N ASN A 80 -12.99 9.31 -10.28
CA ASN A 80 -13.76 10.26 -9.46
C ASN A 80 -14.53 9.55 -8.34
N ASP A 81 -15.07 8.36 -8.61
CA ASP A 81 -15.73 7.57 -7.59
C ASP A 81 -14.72 6.87 -6.67
N LEU A 82 -13.52 6.55 -7.17
CA LEU A 82 -12.41 6.11 -6.31
C LEU A 82 -12.06 7.18 -5.27
N LEU A 83 -12.00 8.45 -5.67
CA LEU A 83 -11.75 9.55 -4.73
C LEU A 83 -12.79 9.58 -3.61
N LYS A 84 -14.08 9.50 -3.95
CA LYS A 84 -15.17 9.48 -2.96
C LYS A 84 -15.04 8.28 -2.02
N ALA A 85 -14.83 7.09 -2.59
CA ALA A 85 -14.63 5.88 -1.80
C ALA A 85 -13.42 5.98 -0.86
N LEU A 86 -12.33 6.61 -1.32
CA LEU A 86 -11.15 6.83 -0.50
C LEU A 86 -11.42 7.84 0.63
N GLN A 87 -12.20 8.89 0.37
CA GLN A 87 -12.59 9.88 1.39
C GLN A 87 -13.42 9.27 2.51
N GLU A 88 -14.24 8.27 2.19
CA GLU A 88 -15.06 7.52 3.17
C GLU A 88 -14.23 6.53 3.99
N MET A 89 -12.99 6.20 3.54
CA MET A 89 -12.10 5.33 4.31
C MET A 89 -11.69 5.96 5.63
N PRO A 90 -11.65 5.19 6.73
CA PRO A 90 -11.13 5.69 7.97
C PRO A 90 -9.64 6.04 7.82
N ARG A 91 -9.21 7.04 8.56
CA ARG A 91 -7.81 7.49 8.58
C ARG A 91 -6.86 6.32 8.81
N ALA A 92 -5.91 6.14 7.91
CA ALA A 92 -4.87 5.11 8.00
C ALA A 92 -3.61 5.61 8.74
N GLY A 93 -3.39 6.92 8.73
CA GLY A 93 -2.23 7.54 9.33
C GLY A 93 -2.08 9.00 8.88
N TYR A 94 -0.84 9.47 8.79
CA TYR A 94 -0.55 10.81 8.27
C TYR A 94 0.82 10.87 7.58
N ILE A 95 0.97 11.90 6.74
CA ILE A 95 2.24 12.31 6.14
C ILE A 95 2.47 13.79 6.44
N ARG A 96 3.69 14.17 6.86
CA ARG A 96 4.02 15.56 7.22
C ARG A 96 5.49 15.88 7.01
N THR A 97 5.81 17.16 6.98
CA THR A 97 7.14 17.69 7.29
C THR A 97 7.21 18.05 8.79
N PRO A 98 8.40 18.20 9.39
CA PRO A 98 8.53 18.48 10.84
C PRO A 98 7.73 19.71 11.31
N ASP A 99 7.59 20.73 10.45
CA ASP A 99 6.98 22.01 10.79
C ASP A 99 5.49 22.10 10.40
N THR A 100 4.84 20.99 10.02
CA THR A 100 3.44 20.96 9.58
C THR A 100 2.60 19.98 10.38
N ILE A 101 1.29 20.27 10.45
CA ILE A 101 0.29 19.34 11.03
C ILE A 101 0.20 18.06 10.18
N GLY A 102 0.44 18.18 8.87
CA GLY A 102 0.42 17.06 7.93
C GLY A 102 -0.95 16.82 7.29
N TYR A 103 -0.98 15.76 6.50
CA TYR A 103 -2.11 15.32 5.70
C TYR A 103 -2.50 13.90 6.06
N ASP A 104 -3.78 13.61 6.12
CA ASP A 104 -4.28 12.29 6.43
C ASP A 104 -3.96 11.31 5.29
N LEU A 105 -3.42 10.16 5.66
CA LEU A 105 -3.39 8.99 4.81
C LEU A 105 -4.74 8.29 4.92
N LYS A 106 -5.38 8.07 3.80
CA LYS A 106 -6.64 7.33 3.69
C LYS A 106 -6.43 5.86 3.35
N TYR A 107 -5.31 5.57 2.71
CA TYR A 107 -4.94 4.20 2.36
C TYR A 107 -3.48 3.94 2.71
N ALA A 108 -3.23 2.81 3.30
CA ALA A 108 -1.89 2.29 3.56
C ALA A 108 -1.89 0.77 3.40
N ARG A 109 -0.99 0.24 2.59
CA ARG A 109 -0.82 -1.19 2.38
C ARG A 109 0.65 -1.53 2.27
N LYS A 110 1.02 -2.70 2.78
CA LYS A 110 2.35 -3.25 2.58
C LYS A 110 2.27 -4.66 2.00
N MET A 111 3.26 -5.02 1.22
CA MET A 111 3.43 -6.35 0.65
C MET A 111 4.85 -6.83 0.93
N PRO A 112 5.03 -8.09 1.32
CA PRO A 112 6.37 -8.66 1.47
C PRO A 112 7.05 -8.77 0.11
N LEU A 113 8.37 -8.56 0.10
CA LEU A 113 9.24 -8.80 -1.04
C LEU A 113 10.00 -10.11 -0.85
N GLU A 114 10.46 -10.70 -1.94
CA GLU A 114 11.21 -11.97 -1.94
C GLU A 114 12.54 -11.88 -1.16
N ASP A 115 13.13 -10.69 -1.10
CA ASP A 115 14.36 -10.40 -0.38
C ASP A 115 14.18 -10.21 1.14
N GLY A 116 12.96 -10.44 1.66
CA GLY A 116 12.60 -10.25 3.06
C GLY A 116 12.29 -8.80 3.43
N GLY A 117 12.35 -7.89 2.47
CA GLY A 117 11.90 -6.51 2.61
C GLY A 117 10.39 -6.36 2.45
N GLU A 118 9.94 -5.10 2.36
CA GLU A 118 8.53 -4.75 2.15
C GLU A 118 8.38 -3.62 1.12
N GLN A 119 7.32 -3.71 0.35
CA GLN A 119 6.84 -2.62 -0.50
C GLN A 119 5.63 -1.98 0.15
N VAL A 120 5.67 -0.66 0.34
CA VAL A 120 4.65 0.11 1.04
C VAL A 120 4.00 1.08 0.08
N PHE A 121 2.68 1.11 0.10
CA PHE A 121 1.84 1.98 -0.70
C PHE A 121 0.99 2.85 0.20
N LEU A 122 1.08 4.18 0.04
CA LEU A 122 0.30 5.14 0.80
C LEU A 122 -0.45 6.06 -0.15
N ALA A 123 -1.67 6.44 0.21
CA ALA A 123 -2.42 7.42 -0.55
C ALA A 123 -3.20 8.39 0.35
N THR A 124 -3.29 9.64 -0.08
CA THR A 124 -4.14 10.67 0.50
C THR A 124 -5.38 10.86 -0.37
N ASP A 125 -6.42 11.50 0.16
CA ASP A 125 -7.62 11.93 -0.56
C ASP A 125 -7.51 13.34 -1.14
N ARG A 126 -6.31 13.92 -1.10
CA ARG A 126 -5.98 15.26 -1.60
C ARG A 126 -4.51 15.36 -1.96
N TYR A 127 -4.16 16.36 -2.74
CA TYR A 127 -2.76 16.70 -2.95
C TYR A 127 -2.16 17.34 -1.69
N ILE A 128 -0.83 17.26 -1.54
CA ILE A 128 -0.13 17.78 -0.37
C ILE A 128 0.24 19.26 -0.59
N GLY A 129 -0.36 20.14 0.19
CA GLY A 129 -0.38 21.59 -0.04
C GLY A 129 0.87 22.38 0.34
N PHE A 130 1.94 21.77 0.89
CA PHE A 130 3.20 22.51 1.01
C PHE A 130 3.80 22.82 -0.38
N TRP A 131 3.22 22.27 -1.45
CA TRP A 131 3.46 22.61 -2.85
C TRP A 131 2.38 23.53 -3.44
N GLU A 132 1.26 23.76 -2.72
CA GLU A 132 0.11 24.54 -3.20
C GLU A 132 0.48 25.99 -3.55
N ALA A 133 1.39 26.58 -2.78
CA ALA A 133 1.76 27.98 -2.96
C ALA A 133 2.41 28.25 -4.34
N VAL A 134 2.97 27.21 -4.97
CA VAL A 134 3.75 27.33 -6.20
C VAL A 134 3.04 26.74 -7.42
N ASN A 135 2.22 25.70 -7.25
CA ASN A 135 1.61 24.96 -8.35
C ASN A 135 0.17 24.56 -8.03
N ARG A 136 -0.74 25.51 -8.00
CA ARG A 136 -2.17 25.17 -8.00
C ARG A 136 -2.52 24.57 -9.37
N PRO A 137 -2.79 23.25 -9.47
CA PRO A 137 -3.39 22.76 -10.69
C PRO A 137 -4.73 23.47 -10.87
N ARG A 138 -4.98 23.98 -12.05
CA ARG A 138 -6.26 24.63 -12.39
C ARG A 138 -7.43 23.62 -12.48
N THR A 139 -7.16 22.33 -12.26
CA THR A 139 -8.13 21.26 -12.38
C THR A 139 -8.07 20.34 -11.17
N PHE A 140 -9.23 19.88 -10.72
CA PHE A 140 -9.37 18.84 -9.67
C PHE A 140 -9.14 17.42 -10.21
N ASP A 141 -8.55 17.27 -11.41
CA ASP A 141 -8.42 15.98 -12.09
C ASP A 141 -7.34 15.09 -11.48
N TYR A 142 -6.44 15.68 -10.66
CA TYR A 142 -5.30 14.98 -10.05
C TYR A 142 -5.31 15.09 -8.52
N PRO A 143 -6.32 14.51 -7.86
CA PRO A 143 -6.60 14.80 -6.45
C PRO A 143 -5.75 14.02 -5.45
N PHE A 144 -4.94 13.06 -5.90
CA PHE A 144 -4.23 12.16 -4.99
C PHE A 144 -2.77 12.57 -4.81
N THR A 145 -2.26 12.34 -3.61
CA THR A 145 -0.83 12.10 -3.41
C THR A 145 -0.62 10.61 -3.17
N TYR A 146 0.26 10.02 -3.93
CA TYR A 146 0.60 8.61 -3.87
C TYR A 146 2.07 8.45 -3.51
N VAL A 147 2.35 7.58 -2.55
CA VAL A 147 3.71 7.25 -2.10
C VAL A 147 3.94 5.76 -2.27
N GLU A 148 5.08 5.43 -2.82
CA GLU A 148 5.60 4.07 -2.91
C GLU A 148 6.97 4.03 -2.24
N LEU A 149 7.14 3.12 -1.27
CA LEU A 149 8.41 2.86 -0.62
C LEU A 149 8.82 1.42 -0.87
N ARG A 150 10.11 1.20 -1.07
CA ARG A 150 10.75 -0.11 -0.99
C ARG A 150 11.71 -0.08 0.19
N VAL A 151 11.46 -0.93 1.16
CA VAL A 151 12.20 -1.00 2.42
C VAL A 151 12.79 -2.40 2.55
N GLY A 152 14.09 -2.49 2.73
CA GLY A 152 14.80 -3.75 2.93
C GLY A 152 14.58 -4.34 4.32
N PRO A 153 15.07 -5.56 4.55
CA PRO A 153 14.93 -6.25 5.84
C PRO A 153 15.66 -5.52 6.99
N ASP A 154 16.61 -4.65 6.66
CA ASP A 154 17.32 -3.78 7.62
C ASP A 154 16.55 -2.50 7.98
N GLY A 155 15.33 -2.35 7.47
CA GLY A 155 14.48 -1.18 7.68
C GLY A 155 14.90 0.07 6.90
N LYS A 156 15.85 -0.04 5.97
CA LYS A 156 16.30 1.06 5.11
C LYS A 156 15.79 0.88 3.69
N GLY A 157 15.64 2.01 2.98
CA GLY A 157 15.15 1.95 1.62
C GLY A 157 15.09 3.27 0.90
N GLU A 158 14.30 3.27 -0.15
CA GLU A 158 14.03 4.42 -1.01
C GLU A 158 12.56 4.43 -1.43
N GLY A 159 12.12 5.50 -2.05
CA GLY A 159 10.76 5.59 -2.55
C GLY A 159 10.54 6.74 -3.51
N LYS A 160 9.28 6.88 -3.89
CA LYS A 160 8.79 7.94 -4.77
C LYS A 160 7.49 8.50 -4.23
N MET A 161 7.31 9.81 -4.37
CA MET A 161 6.07 10.49 -4.00
C MET A 161 5.56 11.28 -5.21
N SER A 162 4.39 10.91 -5.68
CA SER A 162 3.67 11.60 -6.76
C SER A 162 2.59 12.47 -6.13
N ILE A 163 2.74 13.79 -6.22
CA ILE A 163 1.93 14.74 -5.44
C ILE A 163 0.60 15.03 -6.11
N PHE A 164 0.59 15.25 -7.41
CA PHE A 164 -0.60 15.49 -8.21
C PHE A 164 -0.82 14.29 -9.12
N THR A 165 -1.57 13.32 -8.63
CA THR A 165 -1.74 12.05 -9.32
C THR A 165 -3.22 11.77 -9.58
N LYS A 166 -3.50 11.24 -10.76
CA LYS A 166 -4.75 10.60 -11.12
C LYS A 166 -4.50 9.10 -11.19
N ILE A 167 -5.33 8.35 -10.51
CA ILE A 167 -5.27 6.89 -10.50
C ILE A 167 -6.31 6.39 -11.51
N GLY A 168 -5.85 5.76 -12.56
CA GLY A 168 -6.69 5.21 -13.61
C GLY A 168 -6.44 3.73 -13.85
N VAL A 169 -7.10 3.18 -14.87
CA VAL A 169 -6.92 1.78 -15.31
C VAL A 169 -6.70 1.75 -16.81
N ASP A 170 -5.64 1.11 -17.23
CA ASP A 170 -5.52 0.63 -18.60
C ASP A 170 -6.32 -0.68 -18.73
N LYS A 171 -7.54 -0.57 -19.25
CA LYS A 171 -8.43 -1.73 -19.44
C LYS A 171 -7.88 -2.77 -20.38
N LYS A 172 -7.01 -2.39 -21.33
CA LYS A 172 -6.41 -3.33 -22.30
C LYS A 172 -5.35 -4.20 -21.63
N LYS A 173 -4.58 -3.62 -20.70
CA LYS A 173 -3.51 -4.30 -19.99
C LYS A 173 -3.93 -4.80 -18.61
N ASN A 174 -5.15 -4.48 -18.17
CA ASN A 174 -5.64 -4.75 -16.81
C ASN A 174 -4.66 -4.25 -15.72
N GLN A 175 -4.15 -3.04 -15.90
CA GLN A 175 -3.15 -2.45 -15.02
C GLN A 175 -3.62 -1.11 -14.47
N ILE A 176 -3.26 -0.83 -13.21
CA ILE A 176 -3.41 0.51 -12.65
C ILE A 176 -2.40 1.42 -13.33
N VAL A 177 -2.85 2.58 -13.77
CA VAL A 177 -2.02 3.62 -14.38
C VAL A 177 -2.04 4.84 -13.47
N LEU A 178 -0.87 5.34 -13.15
CA LEU A 178 -0.69 6.60 -12.45
C LEU A 178 -0.34 7.68 -13.47
N GLU A 179 -1.19 8.67 -13.58
CA GLU A 179 -0.96 9.86 -14.40
C GLU A 179 -0.61 11.03 -13.49
N ASN A 180 0.60 11.56 -13.65
CA ASN A 180 1.07 12.71 -12.87
C ASN A 180 0.91 13.99 -13.68
N TYR A 181 0.39 15.03 -13.06
CA TYR A 181 0.21 16.32 -13.70
C TYR A 181 1.57 17.01 -13.97
N GLY A 182 2.12 16.79 -15.17
CA GLY A 182 3.31 17.51 -15.68
C GLY A 182 4.58 17.39 -14.84
N THR A 183 4.63 16.46 -13.92
CA THR A 183 5.64 16.46 -12.87
C THR A 183 6.36 15.12 -12.74
N VAL A 184 7.67 15.18 -12.52
CA VAL A 184 8.47 14.03 -12.13
C VAL A 184 8.19 13.73 -10.66
N PRO A 185 8.01 12.46 -10.23
CA PRO A 185 7.85 12.13 -8.82
C PRO A 185 9.02 12.68 -7.97
N VAL A 186 8.70 13.12 -6.75
CA VAL A 186 9.70 13.45 -5.75
C VAL A 186 10.38 12.17 -5.30
N LEU A 187 11.71 12.14 -5.30
CA LEU A 187 12.46 11.01 -4.79
C LEU A 187 12.49 11.05 -3.26
N LEU A 188 12.24 9.90 -2.66
CA LEU A 188 12.37 9.69 -1.23
C LEU A 188 13.62 8.84 -0.99
N GLN A 189 14.69 9.51 -0.55
CA GLN A 189 15.98 8.89 -0.27
C GLN A 189 16.12 8.64 1.24
N ASN A 190 17.04 7.72 1.60
CA ASN A 190 17.35 7.41 2.98
C ASN A 190 16.10 7.08 3.81
N VAL A 191 15.15 6.37 3.21
CA VAL A 191 13.98 5.89 3.95
C VAL A 191 14.44 5.02 5.11
N ARG A 192 13.90 5.30 6.30
CA ARG A 192 14.11 4.49 7.50
C ARG A 192 12.77 4.15 8.12
N LYS A 193 12.58 2.88 8.37
CA LYS A 193 11.46 2.39 9.17
C LYS A 193 11.85 2.42 10.63
N GLU A 194 11.07 3.14 11.43
CA GLU A 194 11.23 3.21 12.87
C GLU A 194 10.06 2.45 13.52
N THR A 195 10.37 1.38 14.21
CA THR A 195 9.40 0.65 15.02
C THR A 195 9.37 1.31 16.40
N LYS A 196 8.20 1.77 16.87
CA LYS A 196 8.08 2.19 18.26
C LYS A 196 8.33 0.97 19.15
N SER A 197 9.40 1.03 19.94
CA SER A 197 9.60 0.18 21.10
C SER A 197 8.54 0.43 22.15
#